data_c7e1161829d5f2d6b489dda6865558e5
#
_entry.id   c7e1161829d5f2d6b489dda6865558e5
#
_cell.length_a   1.000
_cell.length_b   1.000
_cell.length_c   1.000
_cell.angle_alpha   90.00
_cell.angle_beta   90.00
_cell.angle_gamma   90.00
#
_symmetry.space_group_name_H-M   'P 1'
#
loop_
_entity.id
_entity.type
_entity.pdbx_description
1 polymer ?
#
loop_
_entity_poly.entity_id
_entity_poly.type
_entity_poly.pdbx_seq_one_letter_code
_entity_poly.pdbx_strand_id
1 'polypeptide(L)'
;MALARQAMTDEQRKSVALEYLKAFDKGGVTSSGGSILDLFAEDAQVYFPKWGLASGKAQIGKLFGDVGGTLKSIVHHYSNFNWIFSGSDFIVCEGGSHGEHKDGPWRAGVPEWAAGRWCDVFEIRDWKIHRCFIYLDPDYAGKDTTRYPWIEKKT
;
A
#
# COMPACT_ATOMS: atom_id res chain seq x y z
N MET A 1 -4.91 -34.54 18.12
CA MET A 1 -3.84 -34.18 17.19
C MET A 1 -4.22 -32.86 16.52
N ALA A 2 -3.51 -31.77 16.81
CA ALA A 2 -3.67 -30.54 16.03
C ALA A 2 -3.15 -30.83 14.62
N LEU A 3 -3.99 -30.62 13.60
CA LEU A 3 -3.55 -30.67 12.23
C LEU A 3 -2.43 -29.63 12.04
N ALA A 4 -1.27 -30.07 11.55
CA ALA A 4 -0.18 -29.15 11.24
C ALA A 4 -0.73 -28.09 10.28
N ARG A 5 -0.63 -26.81 10.67
CA ARG A 5 -1.02 -25.70 9.80
C ARG A 5 -0.19 -25.78 8.53
N GLN A 6 -0.86 -25.89 7.39
CA GLN A 6 -0.18 -25.87 6.11
C GLN A 6 0.33 -24.44 5.87
N ALA A 7 1.65 -24.28 5.72
CA ALA A 7 2.24 -22.99 5.43
C ALA A 7 1.72 -22.46 4.09
N MET A 8 1.40 -21.18 4.03
CA MET A 8 1.02 -20.52 2.77
C MET A 8 2.20 -20.52 1.80
N THR A 9 1.91 -20.65 0.52
CA THR A 9 2.89 -20.42 -0.56
C THR A 9 3.06 -18.91 -0.80
N ASP A 10 4.15 -18.54 -1.47
CA ASP A 10 4.39 -17.15 -1.87
C ASP A 10 3.29 -16.62 -2.81
N GLU A 11 2.78 -17.46 -3.72
CA GLU A 11 1.66 -17.08 -4.61
C GLU A 11 0.36 -16.86 -3.85
N GLN A 12 0.10 -17.62 -2.79
CA GLN A 12 -1.05 -17.40 -1.93
C GLN A 12 -0.92 -16.07 -1.16
N ARG A 13 0.27 -15.76 -0.62
CA ARG A 13 0.54 -14.47 0.02
C ARG A 13 0.38 -13.31 -0.96
N LYS A 14 0.95 -13.46 -2.15
CA LYS A 14 0.80 -12.49 -3.24
C LYS A 14 -0.66 -12.23 -3.58
N SER A 15 -1.51 -13.27 -3.61
CA SER A 15 -2.93 -13.09 -3.89
C SER A 15 -3.64 -12.22 -2.84
N VAL A 16 -3.29 -12.36 -1.55
CA VAL A 16 -3.82 -11.51 -0.47
C VAL A 16 -3.35 -10.06 -0.62
N ALA A 17 -2.07 -9.85 -0.89
CA ALA A 17 -1.52 -8.51 -1.11
C ALA A 17 -2.14 -7.83 -2.35
N LEU A 18 -2.35 -8.57 -3.44
CA LEU A 18 -3.04 -8.04 -4.63
C LEU A 18 -4.48 -7.66 -4.33
N GLU A 19 -5.20 -8.46 -3.54
CA GLU A 19 -6.57 -8.14 -3.14
C GLU A 19 -6.62 -6.85 -2.30
N TYR A 20 -5.65 -6.65 -1.41
CA TYR A 20 -5.49 -5.42 -0.64
C TYR A 20 -5.31 -4.19 -1.54
N LEU A 21 -4.38 -4.25 -2.50
CA LEU A 21 -4.12 -3.15 -3.44
C LEU A 21 -5.34 -2.83 -4.31
N LYS A 22 -6.04 -3.88 -4.81
CA LYS A 22 -7.28 -3.71 -5.58
C LYS A 22 -8.41 -3.11 -4.75
N ALA A 23 -8.53 -3.51 -3.48
CA ALA A 23 -9.52 -2.94 -2.58
C ALA A 23 -9.22 -1.46 -2.31
N PHE A 24 -7.94 -1.08 -2.20
CA PHE A 24 -7.54 0.31 -2.04
C PHE A 24 -7.98 1.17 -3.25
N ASP A 25 -7.77 0.68 -4.48
CA ASP A 25 -8.21 1.35 -5.71
C ASP A 25 -9.75 1.48 -5.81
N LYS A 26 -10.48 0.65 -5.07
CA LYS A 26 -11.96 0.62 -5.05
C LYS A 26 -12.54 1.26 -3.78
N GLY A 27 -11.81 2.17 -3.14
CA GLY A 27 -12.29 2.87 -1.96
C GLY A 27 -12.49 1.98 -0.73
N GLY A 28 -11.73 0.89 -0.62
CA GLY A 28 -11.75 -0.01 0.53
C GLY A 28 -12.70 -1.20 0.39
N VAL A 29 -13.20 -1.47 -0.83
CA VAL A 29 -14.10 -2.60 -1.11
C VAL A 29 -13.34 -3.73 -1.80
N THR A 30 -13.38 -4.93 -1.23
CA THR A 30 -12.75 -6.13 -1.80
C THR A 30 -13.50 -6.65 -3.04
N SER A 31 -12.88 -7.55 -3.80
CA SER A 31 -13.52 -8.17 -4.98
C SER A 31 -14.76 -8.97 -4.64
N SER A 32 -14.87 -9.47 -3.41
CA SER A 32 -16.07 -10.16 -2.88
C SER A 32 -17.13 -9.21 -2.32
N GLY A 33 -16.91 -7.89 -2.34
CA GLY A 33 -17.82 -6.88 -1.79
C GLY A 33 -17.69 -6.64 -0.28
N GLY A 34 -16.69 -7.26 0.37
CA GLY A 34 -16.38 -7.02 1.78
C GLY A 34 -15.49 -5.79 2.00
N SER A 35 -15.12 -5.55 3.24
CA SER A 35 -14.23 -4.46 3.63
C SER A 35 -12.75 -4.84 3.41
N ILE A 36 -11.92 -3.89 3.02
CA ILE A 36 -10.46 -4.05 3.04
C ILE A 36 -9.93 -4.51 4.41
N LEU A 37 -10.61 -4.14 5.50
CA LEU A 37 -10.26 -4.56 6.86
C LEU A 37 -10.45 -6.06 7.10
N ASP A 38 -11.25 -6.74 6.27
CA ASP A 38 -11.42 -8.19 6.36
C ASP A 38 -10.17 -8.96 5.96
N LEU A 39 -9.24 -8.31 5.26
CA LEU A 39 -7.95 -8.88 4.88
C LEU A 39 -6.93 -8.87 6.03
N PHE A 40 -7.20 -8.13 7.12
CA PHE A 40 -6.27 -7.94 8.23
C PHE A 40 -6.61 -8.83 9.43
N ALA A 41 -5.57 -9.25 10.14
CA ALA A 41 -5.71 -9.86 11.46
C ALA A 41 -6.19 -8.82 12.49
N GLU A 42 -6.79 -9.28 13.60
CA GLU A 42 -7.35 -8.37 14.62
C GLU A 42 -6.28 -7.47 15.26
N ASP A 43 -5.07 -7.99 15.43
CA ASP A 43 -3.91 -7.32 16.03
C ASP A 43 -2.91 -6.79 14.98
N ALA A 44 -3.33 -6.70 13.73
CA ALA A 44 -2.47 -6.26 12.63
C ALA A 44 -1.90 -4.86 12.85
N GLN A 45 -0.77 -4.59 12.22
CA GLN A 45 -0.11 -3.29 12.21
C GLN A 45 0.02 -2.76 10.79
N VAL A 46 -0.27 -1.48 10.62
CA VAL A 46 -0.05 -0.73 9.38
C VAL A 46 0.75 0.53 9.66
N TYR A 47 1.82 0.74 8.91
CA TYR A 47 2.57 2.00 8.91
C TYR A 47 2.33 2.75 7.61
N PHE A 48 2.02 4.03 7.72
CA PHE A 48 1.91 4.93 6.57
C PHE A 48 2.68 6.23 6.87
N PRO A 49 3.55 6.70 5.94
CA PRO A 49 4.33 7.92 6.15
C PRO A 49 3.44 9.12 6.45
N LYS A 50 3.88 9.97 7.36
CA LYS A 50 3.18 11.13 7.95
C LYS A 50 2.03 10.80 8.90
N TRP A 51 1.38 9.63 8.79
CA TRP A 51 0.35 9.19 9.75
C TRP A 51 0.94 8.33 10.88
N GLY A 52 2.01 7.59 10.59
CA GLY A 52 2.68 6.73 11.57
C GLY A 52 2.11 5.32 11.62
N LEU A 53 2.13 4.72 12.83
CA LEU A 53 1.75 3.35 13.08
C LEU A 53 0.32 3.26 13.59
N ALA A 54 -0.51 2.45 12.93
CA ALA A 54 -1.83 2.03 13.39
C ALA A 54 -1.77 0.56 13.84
N SER A 55 -2.36 0.26 14.98
CA SER A 55 -2.42 -1.09 15.54
C SER A 55 -3.87 -1.50 15.79
N GLY A 56 -4.25 -2.66 15.25
CA GLY A 56 -5.61 -3.20 15.29
C GLY A 56 -6.56 -2.56 14.26
N LYS A 57 -7.61 -3.29 13.92
CA LYS A 57 -8.53 -2.91 12.83
C LYS A 57 -9.16 -1.54 12.99
N ALA A 58 -9.48 -1.11 14.21
CA ALA A 58 -10.11 0.20 14.44
C ALA A 58 -9.17 1.36 14.07
N GLN A 59 -7.89 1.30 14.48
CA GLN A 59 -6.90 2.31 14.11
C GLN A 59 -6.55 2.24 12.63
N ILE A 60 -6.43 1.04 12.06
CA ILE A 60 -6.16 0.84 10.63
C ILE A 60 -7.30 1.42 9.79
N GLY A 61 -8.55 1.19 10.17
CA GLY A 61 -9.71 1.77 9.49
C GLY A 61 -9.71 3.30 9.52
N LYS A 62 -9.35 3.89 10.66
CA LYS A 62 -9.21 5.34 10.77
C LYS A 62 -8.08 5.85 9.88
N LEU A 63 -6.90 5.20 9.91
CA LEU A 63 -5.76 5.57 9.07
C LEU A 63 -6.13 5.53 7.59
N PHE A 64 -6.74 4.46 7.12
CA PHE A 64 -7.16 4.33 5.72
C PHE A 64 -8.23 5.35 5.34
N GLY A 65 -9.16 5.67 6.24
CA GLY A 65 -10.14 6.72 6.05
C GLY A 65 -9.49 8.09 5.90
N ASP A 66 -8.51 8.41 6.74
CA ASP A 66 -7.77 9.67 6.69
C ASP A 66 -6.92 9.78 5.41
N VAL A 67 -6.17 8.73 5.06
CA VAL A 67 -5.37 8.68 3.81
C VAL A 67 -6.29 8.78 2.60
N GLY A 68 -7.32 7.96 2.51
CA GLY A 68 -8.29 7.98 1.42
C GLY A 68 -9.02 9.32 1.34
N GLY A 69 -9.25 9.96 2.47
CA GLY A 69 -9.82 11.31 2.54
C GLY A 69 -8.96 12.41 1.90
N THR A 70 -7.66 12.17 1.67
CA THR A 70 -6.77 13.11 0.97
C THR A 70 -6.74 12.86 -0.54
N LEU A 71 -7.26 11.74 -1.01
CA LEU A 71 -7.22 11.32 -2.40
C LEU A 71 -8.55 11.59 -3.10
N LYS A 72 -8.51 12.05 -4.34
CA LYS A 72 -9.65 12.07 -5.25
C LYS A 72 -9.71 10.78 -6.09
N SER A 73 -8.55 10.26 -6.46
CA SER A 73 -8.40 8.99 -7.17
C SER A 73 -7.05 8.36 -6.93
N ILE A 74 -6.99 7.04 -7.06
CA ILE A 74 -5.76 6.25 -7.06
C ILE A 74 -5.95 5.04 -7.98
N VAL A 75 -4.92 4.72 -8.75
CA VAL A 75 -4.83 3.51 -9.57
C VAL A 75 -3.42 2.96 -9.49
N HIS A 76 -3.28 1.71 -9.08
CA HIS A 76 -2.01 0.99 -9.06
C HIS A 76 -1.66 0.41 -10.43
N HIS A 77 -0.37 0.46 -10.81
CA HIS A 77 0.13 -0.05 -12.10
C HIS A 77 0.52 -1.52 -11.97
N TYR A 78 -0.45 -2.43 -11.95
CA TYR A 78 -0.27 -3.87 -11.65
C TYR A 78 0.73 -4.58 -12.56
N SER A 79 0.88 -4.15 -13.82
CA SER A 79 1.83 -4.73 -14.78
C SER A 79 3.30 -4.45 -14.45
N ASN A 80 3.56 -3.47 -13.59
CA ASN A 80 4.90 -2.99 -13.26
C ASN A 80 5.34 -3.34 -11.84
N PHE A 81 4.59 -4.22 -11.16
CA PHE A 81 4.95 -4.64 -9.81
C PHE A 81 6.18 -5.55 -9.82
N ASN A 82 7.10 -5.25 -8.93
CA ASN A 82 8.23 -6.12 -8.62
C ASN A 82 7.98 -6.81 -7.27
N TRP A 83 7.98 -8.14 -7.28
CA TRP A 83 7.74 -8.96 -6.11
C TRP A 83 9.02 -9.58 -5.62
N ILE A 84 9.27 -9.50 -4.31
CA ILE A 84 10.40 -10.12 -3.63
C ILE A 84 9.83 -11.08 -2.57
N PHE A 85 10.22 -12.33 -2.67
CA PHE A 85 9.81 -13.39 -1.76
C PHE A 85 10.98 -13.79 -0.87
N SER A 86 10.71 -13.93 0.42
CA SER A 86 11.74 -14.28 1.41
C SER A 86 11.77 -15.78 1.76
N GLY A 87 10.81 -16.55 1.25
CA GLY A 87 10.60 -17.94 1.66
C GLY A 87 9.99 -18.08 3.06
N SER A 88 9.49 -16.99 3.63
CA SER A 88 8.84 -16.91 4.94
C SER A 88 7.46 -16.26 4.81
N ASP A 89 6.86 -15.83 5.94
CA ASP A 89 5.61 -15.09 5.94
C ASP A 89 5.71 -13.66 5.36
N PHE A 90 6.94 -13.18 5.12
CA PHE A 90 7.18 -11.85 4.57
C PHE A 90 7.30 -11.89 3.05
N ILE A 91 6.60 -10.96 2.42
CA ILE A 91 6.76 -10.61 1.00
C ILE A 91 6.87 -9.10 0.83
N VAL A 92 7.54 -8.68 -0.21
CA VAL A 92 7.69 -7.26 -0.57
C VAL A 92 7.12 -7.05 -1.97
N CYS A 93 6.38 -5.98 -2.13
CA CYS A 93 5.91 -5.51 -3.43
C CYS A 93 6.33 -4.05 -3.60
N GLU A 94 7.05 -3.75 -4.67
CA GLU A 94 7.27 -2.38 -5.09
C GLU A 94 6.56 -2.09 -6.41
N GLY A 95 6.13 -0.86 -6.57
CA GLY A 95 5.42 -0.47 -7.77
C GLY A 95 5.21 1.02 -7.88
N GLY A 96 4.34 1.38 -8.79
CA GLY A 96 3.89 2.74 -8.99
C GLY A 96 2.37 2.83 -9.02
N SER A 97 1.88 4.00 -8.75
CA SER A 97 0.47 4.36 -8.89
C SER A 97 0.35 5.78 -9.43
N HIS A 98 -0.81 6.13 -9.90
CA HIS A 98 -1.15 7.50 -10.27
C HIS A 98 -2.54 7.84 -9.72
N GLY A 99 -2.85 9.12 -9.72
CA GLY A 99 -4.14 9.59 -9.25
C GLY A 99 -4.19 11.09 -9.10
N GLU A 100 -5.17 11.53 -8.33
CA GLU A 100 -5.36 12.92 -7.99
C GLU A 100 -5.49 13.06 -6.47
N HIS A 101 -4.68 13.94 -5.90
CA HIS A 101 -4.74 14.36 -4.51
C HIS A 101 -5.61 15.61 -4.39
N LYS A 102 -6.17 15.91 -3.22
CA LYS A 102 -6.90 17.17 -2.99
C LYS A 102 -6.07 18.42 -3.32
N ASP A 103 -4.74 18.29 -3.17
CA ASP A 103 -3.81 19.37 -3.45
C ASP A 103 -3.43 19.51 -4.94
N GLY A 104 -3.81 18.59 -5.79
CA GLY A 104 -3.54 18.58 -7.22
C GLY A 104 -3.23 17.20 -7.78
N PRO A 105 -2.97 17.13 -9.10
CA PRO A 105 -2.60 15.87 -9.75
C PRO A 105 -1.30 15.29 -9.18
N TRP A 106 -1.22 13.97 -9.13
CA TRP A 106 0.02 13.31 -8.78
C TRP A 106 1.06 13.47 -9.87
N ARG A 107 2.30 13.62 -9.44
CA ARG A 107 3.45 13.61 -10.35
C ARG A 107 3.98 12.21 -10.62
N ALA A 108 3.18 11.18 -10.31
CA ALA A 108 3.45 9.80 -10.66
C ALA A 108 3.62 9.63 -12.16
N GLY A 109 4.58 8.81 -12.57
CA GLY A 109 4.88 8.55 -13.98
C GLY A 109 5.80 9.58 -14.63
N VAL A 110 6.15 10.66 -13.95
CA VAL A 110 7.23 11.57 -14.35
C VAL A 110 8.54 11.01 -13.78
N PRO A 111 9.53 10.62 -14.61
CA PRO A 111 10.74 9.92 -14.15
C PRO A 111 11.53 10.66 -13.08
N GLU A 112 11.47 11.98 -13.10
CA GLU A 112 12.17 12.87 -12.18
C GLU A 112 11.54 12.92 -10.78
N TRP A 113 10.32 12.41 -10.63
CA TRP A 113 9.57 12.49 -9.38
C TRP A 113 9.39 11.13 -8.72
N ALA A 114 9.54 11.09 -7.41
CA ALA A 114 9.31 9.90 -6.62
C ALA A 114 7.83 9.67 -6.26
N ALA A 115 6.99 10.72 -6.36
CA ALA A 115 5.57 10.64 -6.03
C ALA A 115 4.85 9.53 -6.83
N GLY A 116 4.04 8.75 -6.15
CA GLY A 116 3.36 7.59 -6.72
C GLY A 116 4.19 6.32 -6.80
N ARG A 117 5.47 6.36 -6.44
CA ARG A 117 6.29 5.16 -6.24
C ARG A 117 6.21 4.71 -4.79
N TRP A 118 6.05 3.42 -4.59
CA TRP A 118 5.86 2.85 -3.27
C TRP A 118 6.53 1.48 -3.15
N CYS A 119 6.75 1.09 -1.91
CA CYS A 119 7.21 -0.24 -1.55
C CYS A 119 6.46 -0.68 -0.30
N ASP A 120 5.74 -1.77 -0.39
CA ASP A 120 4.99 -2.35 0.72
C ASP A 120 5.67 -3.62 1.21
N VAL A 121 5.91 -3.68 2.51
CA VAL A 121 6.42 -4.86 3.20
C VAL A 121 5.29 -5.52 3.98
N PHE A 122 4.90 -6.72 3.55
CA PHE A 122 3.82 -7.48 4.16
C PHE A 122 4.35 -8.63 5.01
N GLU A 123 3.68 -8.90 6.14
CA GLU A 123 3.68 -10.19 6.82
C GLU A 123 2.29 -10.80 6.65
N ILE A 124 2.20 -11.92 5.94
CA ILE A 124 0.93 -12.57 5.61
C ILE A 124 1.00 -14.04 6.03
N ARG A 125 0.11 -14.42 6.92
CA ARG A 125 -0.10 -15.81 7.36
C ARG A 125 -1.58 -16.05 7.61
N ASP A 126 -2.01 -17.29 7.49
CA ASP A 126 -3.41 -17.68 7.70
C ASP A 126 -4.40 -16.85 6.86
N TRP A 127 -4.00 -16.48 5.63
CA TRP A 127 -4.80 -15.65 4.71
C TRP A 127 -5.12 -14.24 5.25
N LYS A 128 -4.37 -13.76 6.24
CA LYS A 128 -4.52 -12.43 6.82
C LYS A 128 -3.21 -11.66 6.79
N ILE A 129 -3.33 -10.36 6.60
CA ILE A 129 -2.23 -9.42 6.73
C ILE A 129 -2.07 -9.13 8.22
N HIS A 130 -0.91 -9.49 8.78
CA HIS A 130 -0.53 -9.17 10.15
C HIS A 130 0.29 -7.88 10.21
N ARG A 131 0.98 -7.56 9.12
CA ARG A 131 1.76 -6.34 8.99
C ARG A 131 1.71 -5.86 7.55
N CYS A 132 1.50 -4.54 7.36
CA CYS A 132 1.65 -3.85 6.10
C CYS A 132 2.34 -2.52 6.35
N PHE A 133 3.63 -2.45 6.04
CA PHE A 133 4.41 -1.22 6.18
C PHE A 133 4.66 -0.64 4.80
N ILE A 134 4.15 0.56 4.60
CA ILE A 134 4.11 1.26 3.33
C ILE A 134 5.21 2.32 3.34
N TYR A 135 6.07 2.29 2.33
CA TYR A 135 7.15 3.25 2.16
C TYR A 135 6.96 3.99 0.83
N LEU A 136 6.65 5.26 0.93
CA LEU A 136 6.42 6.13 -0.22
C LEU A 136 6.67 7.59 0.17
N ASP A 137 6.73 8.47 -0.82
CA ASP A 137 6.65 9.91 -0.61
C ASP A 137 5.19 10.36 -0.69
N PRO A 138 4.59 10.81 0.44
CA PRO A 138 3.20 11.25 0.44
C PRO A 138 2.98 12.65 -0.14
N ASP A 139 4.03 13.34 -0.58
CA ASP A 139 3.92 14.60 -1.33
C ASP A 139 3.53 14.36 -2.79
N TYR A 140 2.42 13.70 -3.01
CA TYR A 140 1.96 13.27 -4.33
C TYR A 140 1.85 14.42 -5.37
N ALA A 141 1.45 15.61 -4.92
CA ALA A 141 1.32 16.79 -5.80
C ALA A 141 2.64 17.56 -5.96
N GLY A 142 3.71 17.17 -5.26
CA GLY A 142 5.02 17.80 -5.35
C GLY A 142 5.10 19.21 -4.76
N LYS A 143 4.28 19.53 -3.76
CA LYS A 143 4.27 20.86 -3.12
C LYS A 143 5.55 21.14 -2.33
N ASP A 144 6.14 20.09 -1.75
CA ASP A 144 7.33 20.19 -0.90
C ASP A 144 8.65 20.04 -1.70
N THR A 145 8.55 19.72 -2.97
CA THR A 145 9.71 19.40 -3.83
C THR A 145 10.67 20.56 -3.99
N THR A 146 10.22 21.81 -3.85
CA THR A 146 11.09 22.98 -3.93
C THR A 146 12.15 23.02 -2.85
N ARG A 147 11.99 22.27 -1.74
CA ARG A 147 12.99 22.10 -0.69
C ARG A 147 14.15 21.19 -1.11
N TYR A 148 13.98 20.43 -2.18
CA TYR A 148 14.92 19.43 -2.66
C TYR A 148 15.34 19.74 -4.10
N PRO A 149 16.15 20.80 -4.33
CA PRO A 149 16.38 21.41 -5.65
C PRO A 149 17.40 20.66 -6.49
N TRP A 150 17.78 19.45 -6.17
CA TRP A 150 18.76 18.69 -6.92
C TRP A 150 18.29 18.25 -8.31
N ILE A 151 16.97 18.32 -8.55
CA ILE A 151 16.39 18.13 -9.87
C ILE A 151 16.36 19.51 -10.55
N GLU A 152 17.29 19.77 -11.47
CA GLU A 152 17.24 20.97 -12.27
C GLU A 152 15.98 21.02 -13.13
N LYS A 153 15.23 22.12 -13.04
CA LYS A 153 14.14 22.37 -13.97
C LYS A 153 14.76 22.51 -15.37
N LYS A 154 14.54 21.52 -16.22
CA LYS A 154 14.80 21.70 -17.64
C LYS A 154 13.83 22.78 -18.13
N THR A 155 14.36 23.94 -18.43
CA THR A 155 13.63 25.05 -19.09
C THR A 155 13.25 24.68 -20.50
#